data_106559b86fb3afb743e7f1ce4988c2b1
#
_entry.id   106559b86fb3afb743e7f1ce4988c2b1
#
_cell.length_a   1.000
_cell.length_b   1.000
_cell.length_c   1.000
_cell.angle_alpha   90.00
_cell.angle_beta   90.00
_cell.angle_gamma   90.00
#
_symmetry.space_group_name_H-M   'P 1'
#
loop_
_entity.id
_entity.type
_entity.pdbx_description
1 polymer ?
#
loop_
_entity_poly.entity_id
_entity_poly.type
_entity_poly.pdbx_seq_one_letter_code
_entity_poly.pdbx_strand_id
1 'polypeptide(L)'
;TNQYDFGVSYNSKFDSRWFKGISLAADGYYNTVTDKIIATPTSNQLVWTMLNLGYVKIHGIDVNVTPQFRFGNVDITPRLSYTWQIARDCTESKKNTLGDVNTYGDQIPYVPKHSCTVALACGYKGWNLHYSFIYTGERYMLGGNIPVNRIVPWYTHDMSISKPFQLGTVRMNATAEINNIFNQQYEVVKWYPMPGTNFKISLSVTI
;
A
#
# COMPACT_ATOMS: atom_id res chain seq x y z
N THR A 1 -3.00 -1.96 24.75
CA THR A 1 -3.50 -1.24 23.57
C THR A 1 -4.97 -0.90 23.76
N ASN A 2 -5.36 0.36 23.53
CA ASN A 2 -6.76 0.76 23.39
C ASN A 2 -6.97 1.16 21.93
N GLN A 3 -8.09 0.71 21.36
CA GLN A 3 -8.42 0.94 19.96
C GLN A 3 -9.86 1.42 19.84
N TYR A 4 -10.07 2.46 19.06
CA TYR A 4 -11.38 3.03 18.73
C TYR A 4 -11.46 3.16 17.22
N ASP A 5 -12.44 2.50 16.62
CA ASP A 5 -12.66 2.49 15.18
C ASP A 5 -14.09 2.92 14.87
N PHE A 6 -14.25 3.74 13.86
CA PHE A 6 -15.55 4.13 13.32
C PHE A 6 -15.50 4.05 11.80
N GLY A 7 -16.40 3.24 11.22
CA GLY A 7 -16.45 3.01 9.80
C GLY A 7 -17.86 3.23 9.23
N VAL A 8 -17.90 3.72 8.01
CA VAL A 8 -19.11 3.87 7.20
C VAL A 8 -18.88 3.20 5.85
N SER A 9 -19.82 2.37 5.44
CA SER A 9 -19.80 1.76 4.11
C SER A 9 -21.10 2.00 3.38
N TYR A 10 -21.00 2.25 2.06
CA TYR A 10 -22.13 2.39 1.17
C TYR A 10 -21.91 1.53 -0.07
N ASN A 11 -22.90 0.70 -0.38
CA ASN A 11 -22.88 -0.14 -1.57
C ASN A 11 -24.19 0.07 -2.32
N SER A 12 -24.10 0.42 -3.59
CA SER A 12 -25.27 0.58 -4.45
C SER A 12 -25.04 0.00 -5.84
N LYS A 13 -26.09 -0.61 -6.37
CA LYS A 13 -26.16 -1.04 -7.78
C LYS A 13 -27.12 -0.14 -8.51
N PHE A 14 -26.79 0.18 -9.75
CA PHE A 14 -27.60 1.06 -10.59
C PHE A 14 -28.00 0.35 -11.89
N ASP A 15 -29.23 0.53 -12.28
CA ASP A 15 -29.74 0.09 -13.60
C ASP A 15 -29.50 1.17 -14.66
N SER A 16 -28.26 1.64 -14.72
CA SER A 16 -27.82 2.62 -15.70
C SER A 16 -27.17 1.95 -16.89
N ARG A 17 -27.17 2.61 -18.05
CA ARG A 17 -26.59 2.09 -19.30
C ARG A 17 -25.10 1.75 -19.13
N TRP A 18 -24.35 2.59 -18.43
CA TRP A 18 -22.88 2.48 -18.31
C TRP A 18 -22.37 2.41 -16.87
N PHE A 19 -23.07 2.98 -15.88
CA PHE A 19 -22.68 2.95 -14.47
C PHE A 19 -23.46 1.86 -13.73
N LYS A 20 -22.79 0.80 -13.30
CA LYS A 20 -23.44 -0.41 -12.74
C LYS A 20 -23.50 -0.44 -11.24
N GLY A 21 -22.61 0.28 -10.57
CA GLY A 21 -22.60 0.34 -9.12
C GLY A 21 -21.41 1.09 -8.55
N ILE A 22 -21.45 1.30 -7.25
CA ILE A 22 -20.36 1.89 -6.48
C ILE A 22 -20.31 1.24 -5.10
N SER A 23 -19.11 0.96 -4.64
CA SER A 23 -18.81 0.61 -3.25
C SER A 23 -17.89 1.70 -2.68
N LEU A 24 -18.31 2.28 -1.56
CA LEU A 24 -17.57 3.27 -0.80
C LEU A 24 -17.37 2.73 0.62
N ALA A 25 -16.20 2.93 1.18
CA ALA A 25 -15.93 2.71 2.59
C ALA A 25 -14.99 3.81 3.09
N ALA A 26 -15.27 4.30 4.28
CA ALA A 26 -14.40 5.23 4.99
C ALA A 26 -14.33 4.81 6.46
N ASP A 27 -13.12 4.62 6.95
CA ASP A 27 -12.84 4.16 8.31
C ASP A 27 -11.90 5.15 8.99
N GLY A 28 -12.30 5.64 10.15
CA GLY A 28 -11.47 6.47 11.02
C GLY A 28 -11.06 5.66 12.25
N TYR A 29 -9.83 5.79 12.70
CA TYR A 29 -9.33 5.07 13.85
C TYR A 29 -8.44 5.92 14.75
N TYR A 30 -8.44 5.57 16.04
CA TYR A 30 -7.56 6.11 17.05
C TYR A 30 -7.08 5.00 17.96
N ASN A 31 -5.77 4.76 17.98
CA ASN A 31 -5.14 3.70 18.75
C ASN A 31 -4.07 4.25 19.68
N THR A 32 -4.02 3.73 20.90
CA THR A 32 -2.92 3.94 21.82
C THR A 32 -2.26 2.60 22.14
N VAL A 33 -0.96 2.53 21.99
CA VAL A 33 -0.18 1.31 22.18
C VAL A 33 0.91 1.58 23.20
N THR A 34 0.94 0.81 24.28
CA THR A 34 2.06 0.77 25.23
C THR A 34 3.01 -0.36 24.81
N ASP A 35 4.31 -0.16 25.04
CA ASP A 35 5.34 -1.15 24.73
C ASP A 35 5.33 -1.59 23.26
N LYS A 36 5.19 -0.62 22.34
CA LYS A 36 5.23 -0.86 20.90
C LYS A 36 6.62 -1.31 20.45
N ILE A 37 6.73 -2.55 20.01
CA ILE A 37 7.97 -3.08 19.45
C ILE A 37 8.00 -2.82 17.95
N ILE A 38 9.11 -2.25 17.47
CA ILE A 38 9.40 -2.07 16.05
C ILE A 38 10.77 -2.66 15.71
N ALA A 39 10.92 -3.15 14.48
CA ALA A 39 12.21 -3.57 13.94
C ALA A 39 12.86 -2.36 13.24
N THR A 40 14.11 -2.07 13.53
CA THR A 40 14.89 -1.01 12.87
C THR A 40 16.28 -1.53 12.49
N PRO A 41 16.85 -1.07 11.36
CA PRO A 41 18.23 -1.37 11.05
C PRO A 41 19.17 -0.71 12.06
N THR A 42 20.27 -1.36 12.39
CA THR A 42 21.37 -0.78 13.16
C THR A 42 22.31 0.03 12.27
N SER A 43 23.43 0.55 12.81
CA SER A 43 24.50 1.14 12.00
C SER A 43 25.07 0.17 10.94
N ASN A 44 25.01 -1.14 11.19
CA ASN A 44 25.21 -2.16 10.17
C ASN A 44 23.85 -2.51 9.55
N GLN A 45 23.62 -2.09 8.33
CA GLN A 45 22.35 -2.20 7.60
C GLN A 45 21.85 -3.65 7.41
N LEU A 46 22.72 -4.65 7.53
CA LEU A 46 22.36 -6.07 7.48
C LEU A 46 21.88 -6.62 8.83
N VAL A 47 22.04 -5.83 9.90
CA VAL A 47 21.66 -6.22 11.26
C VAL A 47 20.46 -5.41 11.72
N TRP A 48 19.39 -6.08 12.03
CA TRP A 48 18.16 -5.47 12.56
C TRP A 48 18.08 -5.67 14.06
N THR A 49 17.57 -4.67 14.74
CA THR A 49 17.28 -4.73 16.18
C THR A 49 15.82 -4.45 16.45
N MET A 50 15.33 -4.95 17.57
CA MET A 50 13.99 -4.65 18.06
C MET A 50 14.07 -3.49 19.05
N LEU A 51 13.24 -2.48 18.82
CA LEU A 51 13.16 -1.29 19.66
C LEU A 51 11.78 -1.24 20.31
N ASN A 52 11.74 -1.04 21.63
CA ASN A 52 10.51 -0.75 22.34
C ASN A 52 10.33 0.77 22.44
N LEU A 53 9.29 1.30 21.79
CA LEU A 53 8.95 2.73 21.76
C LEU A 53 8.15 3.17 23.01
N GLY A 54 7.87 2.28 23.97
CA GLY A 54 7.14 2.65 25.18
C GLY A 54 5.68 3.02 24.92
N TYR A 55 5.39 4.22 24.42
CA TYR A 55 4.01 4.68 24.16
C TYR A 55 3.85 5.32 22.78
N VAL A 56 2.90 4.82 21.99
CA VAL A 56 2.62 5.30 20.64
C VAL A 56 1.15 5.66 20.50
N LYS A 57 0.86 6.79 19.87
CA LYS A 57 -0.47 7.21 19.44
C LYS A 57 -0.57 7.11 17.92
N ILE A 58 -1.62 6.43 17.45
CA ILE A 58 -1.87 6.25 16.02
C ILE A 58 -3.29 6.70 15.73
N HIS A 59 -3.47 7.56 14.74
CA HIS A 59 -4.79 7.91 14.22
C HIS A 59 -4.71 8.12 12.73
N GLY A 60 -5.83 7.87 12.07
CA GLY A 60 -5.87 7.96 10.63
C GLY A 60 -7.27 7.79 10.05
N ILE A 61 -7.31 7.88 8.73
CA ILE A 61 -8.50 7.67 7.92
C ILE A 61 -8.10 6.82 6.73
N ASP A 62 -8.88 5.77 6.50
CA ASP A 62 -8.80 4.92 5.31
C ASP A 62 -10.03 5.15 4.44
N VAL A 63 -9.84 5.37 3.15
CA VAL A 63 -10.92 5.56 2.18
C VAL A 63 -10.75 4.56 1.04
N ASN A 64 -11.83 3.84 0.73
CA ASN A 64 -11.88 2.91 -0.38
C ASN A 64 -13.06 3.27 -1.30
N VAL A 65 -12.79 3.36 -2.61
CA VAL A 65 -13.79 3.68 -3.63
C VAL A 65 -13.67 2.68 -4.77
N THR A 66 -14.77 2.00 -5.10
CA THR A 66 -14.81 1.01 -6.17
C THR A 66 -16.07 1.22 -7.02
N PRO A 67 -16.04 2.10 -8.02
CA PRO A 67 -17.11 2.20 -9.01
C PRO A 67 -17.04 1.03 -10.00
N GLN A 68 -18.17 0.72 -10.62
CA GLN A 68 -18.29 -0.34 -11.63
C GLN A 68 -18.94 0.22 -12.89
N PHE A 69 -18.27 0.07 -14.01
CA PHE A 69 -18.74 0.54 -15.31
C PHE A 69 -18.85 -0.60 -16.30
N ARG A 70 -19.82 -0.50 -17.22
CA ARG A 70 -19.97 -1.39 -18.36
C ARG A 70 -20.30 -0.61 -19.61
N PHE A 71 -19.45 -0.72 -20.62
CA PHE A 71 -19.63 -0.09 -21.93
C PHE A 71 -19.72 -1.19 -23.00
N GLY A 72 -20.95 -1.62 -23.30
CA GLY A 72 -21.17 -2.77 -24.18
C GLY A 72 -20.57 -4.04 -23.62
N ASN A 73 -19.52 -4.55 -24.26
CA ASN A 73 -18.80 -5.76 -23.86
C ASN A 73 -17.53 -5.47 -23.02
N VAL A 74 -17.33 -4.22 -22.60
CA VAL A 74 -16.19 -3.80 -21.80
C VAL A 74 -16.65 -3.56 -20.36
N ASP A 75 -16.11 -4.32 -19.42
CA ASP A 75 -16.26 -4.10 -17.98
C ASP A 75 -15.06 -3.36 -17.44
N ILE A 76 -15.27 -2.28 -16.70
CA ILE A 76 -14.21 -1.47 -16.11
C ILE A 76 -14.51 -1.30 -14.62
N THR A 77 -13.58 -1.72 -13.78
CA THR A 77 -13.70 -1.62 -12.32
C THR A 77 -12.45 -0.96 -11.74
N PRO A 78 -12.45 0.37 -11.62
CA PRO A 78 -11.42 1.07 -10.86
C PRO A 78 -11.57 0.78 -9.36
N ARG A 79 -10.45 0.73 -8.65
CA ARG A 79 -10.41 0.69 -7.19
C ARG A 79 -9.39 1.72 -6.72
N LEU A 80 -9.81 2.61 -5.87
CA LEU A 80 -8.95 3.57 -5.17
C LEU A 80 -8.94 3.22 -3.69
N SER A 81 -7.76 3.11 -3.12
CA SER A 81 -7.53 3.01 -1.67
C SER A 81 -6.57 4.12 -1.28
N TYR A 82 -6.94 4.91 -0.28
CA TYR A 82 -6.13 5.98 0.26
C TYR A 82 -6.11 5.90 1.78
N THR A 83 -4.91 6.01 2.34
CA THR A 83 -4.68 6.08 3.78
C THR A 83 -3.98 7.37 4.13
N TRP A 84 -4.54 8.10 5.09
CA TRP A 84 -3.84 9.13 5.84
C TRP A 84 -3.66 8.65 7.28
N GLN A 85 -2.41 8.61 7.76
CA GLN A 85 -2.09 8.07 9.07
C GLN A 85 -1.02 8.90 9.77
N ILE A 86 -1.28 9.28 11.01
CA ILE A 86 -0.28 9.84 11.92
C ILE A 86 -0.03 8.81 13.01
N ALA A 87 1.22 8.36 13.12
CA ALA A 87 1.66 7.42 14.14
C ALA A 87 2.87 8.03 14.85
N ARG A 88 2.67 8.54 16.07
CA ARG A 88 3.68 9.31 16.81
C ARG A 88 4.22 8.54 18.01
N ASP A 89 5.53 8.60 18.18
CA ASP A 89 6.16 8.26 19.45
C ASP A 89 5.79 9.32 20.50
N CYS A 90 5.13 8.89 21.56
CA CYS A 90 4.74 9.70 22.69
C CYS A 90 5.41 9.21 23.98
N THR A 91 6.52 8.49 23.86
CA THR A 91 7.32 8.03 25.00
C THR A 91 7.96 9.22 25.69
N GLU A 92 7.86 9.31 27.01
CA GLU A 92 8.49 10.38 27.78
C GLU A 92 10.00 10.42 27.53
N SER A 93 10.57 11.61 27.36
CA SER A 93 11.98 11.88 27.02
C SER A 93 12.98 11.15 27.91
N LYS A 94 12.64 10.86 29.17
CA LYS A 94 13.49 10.15 30.16
C LYS A 94 13.66 8.65 29.87
N LYS A 95 12.84 8.07 28.97
CA LYS A 95 12.86 6.65 28.59
C LYS A 95 13.42 6.41 27.20
N ASN A 96 13.74 7.46 26.46
CA ASN A 96 14.30 7.32 25.12
C ASN A 96 15.74 6.83 25.20
N THR A 97 15.95 5.55 24.87
CA THR A 97 17.25 4.87 24.85
C THR A 97 17.99 5.04 23.52
N LEU A 98 17.47 5.84 22.59
CA LEU A 98 18.04 6.10 21.26
C LEU A 98 19.08 7.22 21.22
N GLY A 99 19.96 7.26 22.20
CA GLY A 99 20.98 8.30 22.27
C GLY A 99 20.37 9.69 22.56
N ASP A 100 21.05 10.76 22.21
CA ASP A 100 20.66 12.15 22.50
C ASP A 100 19.54 12.71 21.60
N VAL A 101 18.91 11.88 20.76
CA VAL A 101 17.84 12.31 19.84
C VAL A 101 16.48 12.18 20.53
N ASN A 102 15.85 13.33 20.78
CA ASN A 102 14.48 13.36 21.27
C ASN A 102 13.53 12.96 20.13
N THR A 103 12.81 11.82 20.27
CA THR A 103 11.85 11.31 19.31
C THR A 103 10.40 11.61 19.68
N TYR A 104 10.17 12.31 20.77
CA TYR A 104 8.82 12.64 21.25
C TYR A 104 8.04 13.49 20.23
N GLY A 105 6.88 12.99 19.83
CA GLY A 105 6.01 13.63 18.83
C GLY A 105 6.36 13.33 17.38
N ASP A 106 7.46 12.63 17.13
CA ASP A 106 7.88 12.24 15.79
C ASP A 106 7.08 11.05 15.25
N GLN A 107 6.96 10.99 13.92
CA GLN A 107 6.40 9.82 13.23
C GLN A 107 7.29 8.59 13.47
N ILE A 108 6.69 7.47 13.83
CA ILE A 108 7.45 6.23 14.04
C ILE A 108 8.09 5.73 12.74
N PRO A 109 9.21 4.99 12.81
CA PRO A 109 9.93 4.52 11.64
C PRO A 109 9.06 3.73 10.65
N TYR A 110 9.34 3.92 9.37
CA TYR A 110 8.73 3.21 8.23
C TYR A 110 7.23 3.38 8.05
N VAL A 111 6.56 4.22 8.81
CA VAL A 111 5.13 4.52 8.65
C VAL A 111 4.94 5.81 7.85
N PRO A 112 4.41 5.76 6.62
CA PRO A 112 4.12 6.96 5.84
C PRO A 112 2.88 7.68 6.38
N LYS A 113 2.84 9.00 6.25
CA LYS A 113 1.62 9.78 6.55
C LYS A 113 0.55 9.60 5.46
N HIS A 114 0.97 9.35 4.24
CA HIS A 114 0.08 9.20 3.09
C HIS A 114 0.47 7.97 2.29
N SER A 115 -0.48 7.15 1.92
CA SER A 115 -0.34 6.08 0.94
C SER A 115 -1.57 6.01 0.06
N CYS A 116 -1.37 5.61 -1.19
CA CYS A 116 -2.44 5.51 -2.16
C CYS A 116 -2.19 4.31 -3.09
N THR A 117 -3.26 3.58 -3.38
CA THR A 117 -3.24 2.55 -4.41
C THR A 117 -4.41 2.78 -5.35
N VAL A 118 -4.13 2.80 -6.65
CA VAL A 118 -5.16 2.80 -7.69
C VAL A 118 -4.99 1.52 -8.50
N ALA A 119 -6.03 0.70 -8.57
CA ALA A 119 -6.07 -0.48 -9.41
C ALA A 119 -7.20 -0.33 -10.43
N LEU A 120 -6.94 -0.69 -11.69
CA LEU A 120 -7.92 -0.69 -12.77
C LEU A 120 -7.99 -2.10 -13.34
N ALA A 121 -9.18 -2.71 -13.27
CA ALA A 121 -9.47 -3.96 -13.97
C ALA A 121 -10.36 -3.66 -15.18
N CYS A 122 -9.96 -4.12 -16.35
CA CYS A 122 -10.71 -3.97 -17.59
C CYS A 122 -10.86 -5.33 -18.28
N GLY A 123 -12.09 -5.77 -18.47
CA GLY A 123 -12.45 -7.03 -19.15
C GLY A 123 -13.06 -6.77 -20.52
N TYR A 124 -12.55 -7.43 -21.57
CA TYR A 124 -13.11 -7.37 -22.92
C TYR A 124 -12.95 -8.70 -23.66
N LYS A 125 -14.05 -9.34 -24.03
CA LYS A 125 -14.08 -10.59 -24.83
C LYS A 125 -13.09 -11.65 -24.31
N GLY A 126 -13.05 -11.83 -22.99
CA GLY A 126 -12.17 -12.79 -22.31
C GLY A 126 -10.71 -12.31 -22.15
N TRP A 127 -10.33 -11.14 -22.65
CA TRP A 127 -9.10 -10.48 -22.24
C TRP A 127 -9.32 -9.76 -20.92
N ASN A 128 -8.32 -9.82 -20.04
CA ASN A 128 -8.30 -9.05 -18.80
C ASN A 128 -7.04 -8.20 -18.77
N LEU A 129 -7.23 -6.90 -18.67
CA LEU A 129 -6.18 -5.91 -18.47
C LEU A 129 -6.24 -5.43 -17.03
N HIS A 130 -5.12 -5.45 -16.34
CA HIS A 130 -4.96 -4.86 -15.01
C HIS A 130 -3.86 -3.81 -15.05
N TYR A 131 -4.14 -2.70 -14.43
CA TYR A 131 -3.17 -1.65 -14.19
C TYR A 131 -3.18 -1.34 -12.69
N SER A 132 -2.01 -1.09 -12.11
CA SER A 132 -1.90 -0.61 -10.75
C SER A 132 -0.92 0.55 -10.63
N PHE A 133 -1.28 1.49 -9.78
CA PHE A 133 -0.45 2.57 -9.31
C PHE A 133 -0.36 2.46 -7.80
N ILE A 134 0.86 2.51 -7.27
CA ILE A 134 1.13 2.51 -5.83
C ILE A 134 1.95 3.74 -5.50
N TYR A 135 1.52 4.50 -4.50
CA TYR A 135 2.25 5.62 -3.94
C TYR A 135 2.46 5.40 -2.45
N THR A 136 3.69 5.59 -2.00
CA THR A 136 4.05 5.62 -0.59
C THR A 136 4.74 6.94 -0.28
N GLY A 137 4.17 7.70 0.64
CA GLY A 137 4.69 8.99 1.06
C GLY A 137 6.02 8.90 1.79
N GLU A 138 6.51 10.06 2.19
CA GLU A 138 7.73 10.20 2.99
C GLU A 138 7.65 9.41 4.29
N ARG A 139 8.77 8.80 4.65
CA ARG A 139 8.97 8.03 5.88
C ARG A 139 10.34 8.32 6.46
N TYR A 140 10.57 7.83 7.66
CA TYR A 140 11.88 7.90 8.32
C TYR A 140 12.36 6.49 8.69
N MET A 141 13.65 6.21 8.58
CA MET A 141 14.18 4.88 8.86
C MET A 141 14.39 4.63 10.36
N LEU A 142 14.62 5.70 11.13
CA LEU A 142 14.85 5.67 12.58
C LEU A 142 13.90 6.64 13.27
N GLY A 143 13.82 6.57 14.59
CA GLY A 143 13.26 7.64 15.40
C GLY A 143 14.02 8.95 15.18
N GLY A 144 13.35 10.08 15.39
CA GLY A 144 13.88 11.39 15.03
C GLY A 144 13.62 11.71 13.55
N ASN A 145 12.68 12.63 13.30
CA ASN A 145 12.27 13.03 11.94
C ASN A 145 13.25 14.06 11.37
N ILE A 146 14.52 13.69 11.28
CA ILE A 146 15.62 14.52 10.78
C ILE A 146 15.99 14.14 9.33
N PRO A 147 16.57 15.05 8.54
CA PRO A 147 16.84 14.82 7.11
C PRO A 147 17.66 13.57 6.81
N VAL A 148 18.64 13.21 7.66
CA VAL A 148 19.49 12.03 7.43
C VAL A 148 18.69 10.71 7.52
N ASN A 149 17.62 10.66 8.31
CA ASN A 149 16.76 9.50 8.47
C ASN A 149 15.66 9.42 7.41
N ARG A 150 15.52 10.42 6.57
CA ARG A 150 14.46 10.55 5.61
C ARG A 150 14.56 9.49 4.50
N ILE A 151 13.44 8.85 4.20
CA ILE A 151 13.23 8.00 3.03
C ILE A 151 12.27 8.74 2.12
N VAL A 152 12.72 9.06 0.90
CA VAL A 152 11.93 9.82 -0.07
C VAL A 152 10.65 9.07 -0.45
N PRO A 153 9.56 9.77 -0.78
CA PRO A 153 8.37 9.14 -1.32
C PRO A 153 8.68 8.46 -2.66
N TRP A 154 7.91 7.43 -2.97
CA TRP A 154 8.04 6.71 -4.22
C TRP A 154 6.68 6.31 -4.78
N TYR A 155 6.66 5.97 -6.05
CA TYR A 155 5.50 5.43 -6.73
C TYR A 155 5.92 4.44 -7.82
N THR A 156 5.05 3.47 -8.11
CA THR A 156 5.22 2.54 -9.23
C THR A 156 3.94 2.44 -10.05
N HIS A 157 4.13 2.08 -11.30
CA HIS A 157 3.06 1.76 -12.23
C HIS A 157 3.33 0.39 -12.81
N ASP A 158 2.36 -0.50 -12.66
CA ASP A 158 2.44 -1.86 -13.14
C ASP A 158 1.26 -2.17 -14.06
N MET A 159 1.47 -3.04 -15.03
CA MET A 159 0.41 -3.45 -15.94
C MET A 159 0.52 -4.93 -16.27
N SER A 160 -0.62 -5.61 -16.33
CA SER A 160 -0.67 -6.98 -16.81
C SER A 160 -1.83 -7.19 -17.76
N ILE A 161 -1.64 -8.10 -18.70
CA ILE A 161 -2.68 -8.57 -19.60
C ILE A 161 -2.77 -10.10 -19.52
N SER A 162 -3.98 -10.62 -19.38
CA SER A 162 -4.20 -12.06 -19.33
C SER A 162 -5.32 -12.50 -20.24
N LYS A 163 -5.20 -13.74 -20.72
CA LYS A 163 -6.18 -14.39 -21.58
C LYS A 163 -6.39 -15.83 -21.12
N PRO A 164 -7.57 -16.18 -20.58
CA PRO A 164 -7.96 -17.56 -20.40
C PRO A 164 -8.33 -18.19 -21.76
N PHE A 165 -7.94 -19.44 -21.96
CA PHE A 165 -8.30 -20.26 -23.12
C PHE A 165 -8.37 -21.72 -22.71
N GLN A 166 -9.00 -22.52 -23.54
CA GLN A 166 -9.18 -23.95 -23.29
C GLN A 166 -8.68 -24.76 -24.50
N LEU A 167 -7.92 -25.81 -24.21
CA LEU A 167 -7.44 -26.76 -25.22
C LEU A 167 -7.91 -28.18 -24.82
N GLY A 168 -8.96 -28.65 -25.49
CA GLY A 168 -9.63 -29.89 -25.07
C GLY A 168 -10.24 -29.74 -23.66
N THR A 169 -9.87 -30.62 -22.74
CA THR A 169 -10.30 -30.59 -21.33
C THR A 169 -9.44 -29.66 -20.44
N VAL A 170 -8.28 -29.23 -20.95
CA VAL A 170 -7.31 -28.44 -20.19
C VAL A 170 -7.64 -26.96 -20.28
N ARG A 171 -7.79 -26.31 -19.11
CA ARG A 171 -7.97 -24.87 -19.01
C ARG A 171 -6.62 -24.20 -18.79
N MET A 172 -6.36 -23.16 -19.53
CA MET A 172 -5.10 -22.42 -19.47
C MET A 172 -5.37 -20.93 -19.30
N ASN A 173 -4.43 -20.22 -18.65
CA ASN A 173 -4.43 -18.77 -18.60
C ASN A 173 -3.00 -18.26 -18.85
N ALA A 174 -2.81 -17.54 -19.94
CA ALA A 174 -1.57 -16.86 -20.25
C ALA A 174 -1.60 -15.43 -19.70
N THR A 175 -0.53 -15.01 -19.02
CA THR A 175 -0.40 -13.68 -18.45
C THR A 175 0.96 -13.10 -18.80
N ALA A 176 0.97 -11.84 -19.25
CA ALA A 176 2.18 -11.03 -19.43
C ALA A 176 2.09 -9.81 -18.51
N GLU A 177 3.18 -9.53 -17.80
CA GLU A 177 3.26 -8.46 -16.79
C GLU A 177 4.46 -7.57 -17.10
N ILE A 178 4.31 -6.28 -16.90
CA ILE A 178 5.38 -5.29 -16.82
C ILE A 178 5.24 -4.55 -15.50
N ASN A 179 6.27 -4.57 -14.68
CA ASN A 179 6.32 -3.91 -13.39
C ASN A 179 7.27 -2.73 -13.44
N ASN A 180 6.96 -1.68 -12.67
CA ASN A 180 7.70 -0.45 -12.60
C ASN A 180 7.95 0.16 -14.01
N ILE A 181 6.85 0.42 -14.74
CA ILE A 181 6.87 0.85 -16.16
C ILE A 181 7.79 2.05 -16.38
N PHE A 182 7.83 2.99 -15.45
CA PHE A 182 8.63 4.23 -15.58
C PHE A 182 10.04 4.11 -14.99
N ASN A 183 10.48 2.89 -14.66
CA ASN A 183 11.83 2.64 -14.11
C ASN A 183 12.17 3.53 -12.91
N GLN A 184 11.19 3.75 -12.02
CA GLN A 184 11.39 4.52 -10.80
C GLN A 184 12.47 3.85 -9.95
N GLN A 185 13.52 4.59 -9.60
CA GLN A 185 14.51 4.15 -8.65
C GLN A 185 14.00 4.45 -7.23
N TYR A 186 13.75 3.43 -6.44
CA TYR A 186 13.15 3.60 -5.12
C TYR A 186 13.62 2.55 -4.13
N GLU A 187 13.41 2.87 -2.85
CA GLU A 187 13.72 2.00 -1.72
C GLU A 187 12.48 1.84 -0.86
N VAL A 188 12.08 0.61 -0.58
CA VAL A 188 11.05 0.32 0.44
C VAL A 188 11.69 0.37 1.82
N VAL A 189 12.84 -0.23 1.95
CA VAL A 189 13.73 -0.15 3.10
C VAL A 189 14.97 0.63 2.67
N LYS A 190 15.40 1.56 3.51
CA LYS A 190 16.59 2.39 3.23
C LYS A 190 17.79 1.52 2.89
N TRP A 191 18.51 1.86 1.83
CA TRP A 191 19.68 1.15 1.29
C TRP A 191 19.37 -0.18 0.59
N TYR A 192 18.11 -0.55 0.45
CA TYR A 192 17.69 -1.73 -0.31
C TYR A 192 16.96 -1.27 -1.58
N PRO A 193 17.69 -1.06 -2.69
CA PRO A 193 17.09 -0.65 -3.95
C PRO A 193 16.14 -1.74 -4.48
N MET A 194 14.99 -1.31 -4.94
CA MET A 194 14.00 -2.20 -5.56
C MET A 194 14.30 -2.37 -7.05
N PRO A 195 13.84 -3.46 -7.68
CA PRO A 195 14.02 -3.69 -9.09
C PRO A 195 13.46 -2.55 -9.94
N GLY A 196 14.19 -2.17 -10.98
CA GLY A 196 13.69 -1.30 -12.05
C GLY A 196 12.61 -2.00 -12.87
N THR A 197 12.37 -1.49 -14.09
CA THR A 197 11.40 -2.11 -15.01
C THR A 197 11.75 -3.58 -15.24
N ASN A 198 10.76 -4.44 -15.04
CA ASN A 198 10.92 -5.88 -15.26
C ASN A 198 9.69 -6.49 -15.91
N PHE A 199 9.88 -7.62 -16.58
CA PHE A 199 8.85 -8.33 -17.33
C PHE A 199 8.71 -9.75 -16.77
N LYS A 200 7.46 -10.23 -16.76
CA LYS A 200 7.16 -11.61 -16.37
C LYS A 200 6.12 -12.18 -17.32
N ILE A 201 6.34 -13.42 -17.77
CA ILE A 201 5.36 -14.18 -18.52
C ILE A 201 5.05 -15.45 -17.74
N SER A 202 3.77 -15.76 -17.59
CA SER A 202 3.33 -16.96 -16.88
C SER A 202 2.21 -17.67 -17.64
N LEU A 203 2.19 -18.99 -17.54
CA LEU A 203 1.14 -19.86 -18.05
C LEU A 203 0.64 -20.75 -16.91
N SER A 204 -0.62 -20.56 -16.52
CA SER A 204 -1.29 -21.45 -15.57
C SER A 204 -2.06 -22.52 -16.33
N VAL A 205 -1.96 -23.78 -15.89
CA VAL A 205 -2.63 -24.94 -16.47
C VAL A 205 -3.44 -25.63 -15.39
N THR A 206 -4.72 -25.90 -15.68
CA THR A 206 -5.64 -26.61 -14.80
C THR A 206 -6.25 -27.77 -15.58
N ILE A 207 -6.09 -28.98 -15.07
CA ILE A 207 -6.54 -30.24 -15.64
C ILE A 207 -7.83 -30.68 -14.95
#